data_7bfe357d517c7d887b5e2d5061b719e6
#
_entry.id   7bfe357d517c7d887b5e2d5061b719e6
#
_cell.length_a   1.000
_cell.length_b   1.000
_cell.length_c   1.000
_cell.angle_alpha   90.00
_cell.angle_beta   90.00
_cell.angle_gamma   90.00
#
_symmetry.space_group_name_H-M   'P 1'
#
loop_
_entity.id
_entity.type
_entity.pdbx_description
1 polymer ?
#
loop_
_entity_poly.entity_id
_entity_poly.type
_entity_poly.pdbx_seq_one_letter_code
_entity_poly.pdbx_strand_id
1 'polypeptide(L)'
;MIRGVIFDMDGTLFDTERLYTIAWKQVGEEMGYSITTELLNQCRGKTAAIIRGIFEDTFGKEFRYEEARQRKDEIFMEMLARDGVPKKKGLMDLLSYLEEKKIPAAVATSTRQSRGEKVLQMSGIAEYFAAFVYGDTQKASKPKPDIFWNAAKAIGCDPKECL
;
A
#
# COMPACT_ATOMS: atom_id res chain seq x y z
N MET A 1 -21.97 9.51 14.87
CA MET A 1 -21.53 8.19 15.42
C MET A 1 -20.80 7.48 14.29
N ILE A 2 -19.64 6.87 14.56
CA ILE A 2 -18.88 6.11 13.54
C ILE A 2 -19.62 4.82 13.23
N ARG A 3 -19.90 4.57 11.95
CA ARG A 3 -20.66 3.43 11.44
C ARG A 3 -19.86 2.54 10.49
N GLY A 4 -18.67 2.98 10.09
CA GLY A 4 -17.74 2.21 9.27
C GLY A 4 -16.32 2.68 9.43
N VAL A 5 -15.34 1.82 9.14
CA VAL A 5 -13.91 2.17 9.18
C VAL A 5 -13.26 1.82 7.85
N ILE A 6 -12.48 2.75 7.29
CA ILE A 6 -11.80 2.58 6.02
C ILE A 6 -10.31 2.70 6.24
N PHE A 7 -9.59 1.61 6.01
CA PHE A 7 -8.16 1.52 6.22
C PHE A 7 -7.39 1.75 4.93
N ASP A 8 -6.33 2.53 4.98
CA ASP A 8 -5.25 2.38 4.02
C ASP A 8 -4.47 1.09 4.32
N MET A 9 -3.78 0.55 3.34
CA MET A 9 -3.06 -0.72 3.49
C MET A 9 -1.61 -0.51 3.92
N ASP A 10 -0.82 0.11 3.04
CA ASP A 10 0.62 0.27 3.22
C ASP A 10 0.93 1.34 4.27
N GLY A 11 1.69 0.98 5.30
CA GLY A 11 2.00 1.88 6.41
C GLY A 11 0.90 2.03 7.46
N THR A 12 -0.33 1.55 7.19
CA THR A 12 -1.48 1.60 8.11
C THR A 12 -1.83 0.21 8.66
N LEU A 13 -2.25 -0.72 7.81
CA LEU A 13 -2.48 -2.12 8.22
C LEU A 13 -1.15 -2.86 8.41
N PHE A 14 -0.21 -2.62 7.49
CA PHE A 14 1.06 -3.33 7.41
C PHE A 14 2.25 -2.39 7.49
N ASP A 15 3.34 -2.83 8.14
CA ASP A 15 4.61 -2.09 8.19
C ASP A 15 5.46 -2.37 6.95
N THR A 16 4.90 -2.08 5.79
CA THR A 16 5.50 -2.37 4.48
C THR A 16 6.48 -1.31 4.01
N GLU A 17 6.45 -0.09 4.53
CA GLU A 17 7.33 1.01 4.11
C GLU A 17 8.82 0.68 4.32
N ARG A 18 9.15 0.02 5.43
CA ARG A 18 10.51 -0.46 5.70
C ARG A 18 10.96 -1.49 4.66
N LEU A 19 10.06 -2.40 4.28
CA LEU A 19 10.36 -3.44 3.29
C LEU A 19 10.58 -2.84 1.90
N TYR A 20 9.80 -1.82 1.52
CA TYR A 20 10.05 -1.09 0.27
C TYR A 20 11.42 -0.42 0.24
N THR A 21 11.83 0.18 1.36
CA THR A 21 13.18 0.78 1.46
C THR A 21 14.27 -0.26 1.27
N ILE A 22 14.15 -1.43 1.88
CA ILE A 22 15.11 -2.54 1.74
C ILE A 22 15.13 -3.02 0.28
N ALA A 23 13.95 -3.27 -0.32
CA ALA A 23 13.85 -3.75 -1.69
C ALA A 23 14.46 -2.77 -2.71
N TRP A 24 14.21 -1.47 -2.57
CA TRP A 24 14.81 -0.46 -3.44
C TRP A 24 16.35 -0.40 -3.30
N LYS A 25 16.88 -0.52 -2.09
CA LYS A 25 18.35 -0.55 -1.87
C LYS A 25 18.97 -1.76 -2.52
N GLN A 26 18.35 -2.93 -2.38
CA GLN A 26 18.81 -4.16 -3.01
C GLN A 26 18.81 -4.05 -4.55
N VAL A 27 17.73 -3.48 -5.13
CA VAL A 27 17.70 -3.19 -6.58
C VAL A 27 18.83 -2.25 -6.99
N GLY A 28 19.10 -1.23 -6.20
CA GLY A 28 20.24 -0.34 -6.44
C GLY A 28 21.55 -1.10 -6.50
N GLU A 29 21.82 -1.97 -5.55
CA GLU A 29 23.00 -2.82 -5.51
C GLU A 29 23.09 -3.75 -6.74
N GLU A 30 21.98 -4.42 -7.11
CA GLU A 30 21.90 -5.31 -8.27
C GLU A 30 22.17 -4.57 -9.60
N MET A 31 21.74 -3.31 -9.71
CA MET A 31 21.85 -2.49 -10.92
C MET A 31 23.07 -1.54 -10.93
N GLY A 32 23.85 -1.51 -9.87
CA GLY A 32 25.04 -0.64 -9.74
C GLY A 32 24.72 0.83 -9.42
N TYR A 33 23.58 1.12 -8.78
CA TYR A 33 23.16 2.46 -8.37
C TYR A 33 23.03 2.59 -6.85
N SER A 34 23.45 3.72 -6.29
CA SER A 34 23.29 4.00 -4.86
C SER A 34 21.93 4.59 -4.55
N ILE A 35 20.91 3.74 -4.36
CA ILE A 35 19.56 4.19 -3.96
C ILE A 35 19.54 4.44 -2.45
N THR A 36 19.58 5.72 -2.08
CA THR A 36 19.66 6.13 -0.66
C THR A 36 18.27 6.28 -0.02
N THR A 37 18.24 6.29 1.32
CA THR A 37 17.01 6.57 2.07
C THR A 37 16.50 7.97 1.81
N GLU A 38 17.39 8.94 1.62
CA GLU A 38 17.08 10.35 1.31
C GLU A 38 16.35 10.46 -0.03
N LEU A 39 16.83 9.76 -1.07
CA LEU A 39 16.16 9.67 -2.36
C LEU A 39 14.76 9.07 -2.22
N LEU A 40 14.63 7.97 -1.49
CA LEU A 40 13.34 7.32 -1.28
C LEU A 40 12.37 8.17 -0.48
N ASN A 41 12.85 8.97 0.48
CA ASN A 41 12.02 9.92 1.22
C ASN A 41 11.43 11.01 0.31
N GLN A 42 12.18 11.43 -0.72
CA GLN A 42 11.66 12.37 -1.73
C GLN A 42 10.53 11.77 -2.58
N CYS A 43 10.47 10.44 -2.70
CA CYS A 43 9.46 9.72 -3.50
C CYS A 43 8.14 9.50 -2.74
N ARG A 44 8.15 9.60 -1.41
CA ARG A 44 6.96 9.31 -0.58
C ARG A 44 5.76 10.16 -0.96
N GLY A 45 4.59 9.53 -1.08
CA GLY A 45 3.34 10.19 -1.40
C GLY A 45 3.23 10.74 -2.82
N LYS A 46 4.23 10.50 -3.69
CA LYS A 46 4.22 10.97 -5.08
C LYS A 46 3.68 9.92 -6.04
N THR A 47 3.22 10.38 -7.20
CA THR A 47 2.77 9.50 -8.28
C THR A 47 3.95 8.79 -8.95
N ALA A 48 3.69 7.66 -9.60
CA ALA A 48 4.73 6.89 -10.30
C ALA A 48 5.49 7.72 -11.34
N ALA A 49 4.81 8.63 -12.05
CA ALA A 49 5.45 9.51 -13.03
C ALA A 49 6.45 10.49 -12.39
N ILE A 50 6.08 11.08 -11.24
CA ILE A 50 6.97 11.99 -10.50
C ILE A 50 8.16 11.21 -9.93
N ILE A 51 7.93 10.03 -9.37
CA ILE A 51 8.99 9.16 -8.84
C ILE A 51 9.98 8.79 -9.93
N ARG A 52 9.48 8.41 -11.12
CA ARG A 52 10.33 8.14 -12.28
C ARG A 52 11.24 9.34 -12.61
N GLY A 53 10.67 10.54 -12.68
CA GLY A 53 11.44 11.77 -12.91
C GLY A 53 12.54 11.98 -11.87
N ILE A 54 12.27 11.76 -10.58
CA ILE A 54 13.28 11.87 -9.51
C ILE A 54 14.44 10.88 -9.72
N PHE A 55 14.15 9.64 -10.14
CA PHE A 55 15.17 8.65 -10.42
C PHE A 55 15.99 9.00 -11.66
N GLU A 56 15.33 9.45 -12.74
CA GLU A 56 15.99 9.91 -13.97
C GLU A 56 16.86 11.16 -13.73
N ASP A 57 16.41 12.10 -12.91
CA ASP A 57 17.18 13.28 -12.52
C ASP A 57 18.41 12.91 -11.66
N THR A 58 18.30 11.86 -10.85
CA THR A 58 19.38 11.43 -9.95
C THR A 58 20.42 10.57 -10.66
N PHE A 59 19.99 9.64 -11.52
CA PHE A 59 20.85 8.60 -12.09
C PHE A 59 21.07 8.72 -13.59
N GLY A 60 20.39 9.67 -14.26
CA GLY A 60 20.41 9.82 -15.71
C GLY A 60 19.23 9.13 -16.40
N LYS A 61 19.00 9.52 -17.66
CA LYS A 61 17.89 8.98 -18.48
C LYS A 61 18.08 7.52 -18.86
N GLU A 62 19.29 7.00 -18.74
CA GLU A 62 19.62 5.58 -18.95
C GLU A 62 19.17 4.69 -17.80
N PHE A 63 18.72 5.24 -16.66
CA PHE A 63 18.20 4.46 -15.55
C PHE A 63 16.91 3.74 -15.96
N ARG A 64 16.94 2.43 -15.95
CA ARG A 64 15.83 1.57 -16.35
C ARG A 64 14.79 1.47 -15.24
N TYR A 65 14.05 2.58 -15.00
CA TYR A 65 13.11 2.71 -13.88
C TYR A 65 12.05 1.61 -13.82
N GLU A 66 11.44 1.23 -14.95
CA GLU A 66 10.37 0.22 -14.95
C GLU A 66 10.91 -1.18 -14.58
N GLU A 67 12.11 -1.52 -15.05
CA GLU A 67 12.80 -2.75 -14.69
C GLU A 67 13.17 -2.77 -13.20
N ALA A 68 13.74 -1.67 -12.71
CA ALA A 68 14.06 -1.49 -11.30
C ALA A 68 12.81 -1.62 -10.41
N ARG A 69 11.71 -1.01 -10.85
CA ARG A 69 10.42 -1.08 -10.15
C ARG A 69 9.86 -2.48 -10.11
N GLN A 70 9.90 -3.20 -11.23
CA GLN A 70 9.45 -4.59 -11.30
C GLN A 70 10.31 -5.46 -10.36
N ARG A 71 11.63 -5.34 -10.44
CA ARG A 71 12.54 -6.11 -9.58
C ARG A 71 12.32 -5.80 -8.09
N LYS A 72 12.09 -4.55 -7.73
CA LYS A 72 11.71 -4.14 -6.37
C LYS A 72 10.42 -4.82 -5.92
N ASP A 73 9.40 -4.91 -6.79
CA ASP A 73 8.15 -5.59 -6.44
C ASP A 73 8.35 -7.11 -6.24
N GLU A 74 9.23 -7.75 -7.02
CA GLU A 74 9.62 -9.15 -6.84
C GLU A 74 10.29 -9.38 -5.49
N ILE A 75 11.34 -8.61 -5.18
CA ILE A 75 12.06 -8.68 -3.90
C ILE A 75 11.11 -8.46 -2.71
N PHE A 76 10.22 -7.48 -2.82
CA PHE A 76 9.21 -7.22 -1.81
C PHE A 76 8.32 -8.44 -1.56
N MET A 77 7.82 -9.07 -2.61
CA MET A 77 6.98 -10.26 -2.50
C MET A 77 7.76 -11.48 -1.96
N GLU A 78 9.03 -11.64 -2.34
CA GLU A 78 9.92 -12.67 -1.79
C GLU A 78 10.11 -12.49 -0.27
N MET A 79 10.32 -11.26 0.21
CA MET A 79 10.40 -10.96 1.64
C MET A 79 9.12 -11.31 2.37
N LEU A 80 7.95 -10.95 1.81
CA LEU A 80 6.66 -11.29 2.42
C LEU A 80 6.41 -12.80 2.45
N ALA A 81 6.82 -13.52 1.42
CA ALA A 81 6.70 -14.98 1.37
C ALA A 81 7.58 -15.68 2.39
N ARG A 82 8.77 -15.14 2.65
CA ARG A 82 9.74 -15.71 3.60
C ARG A 82 9.40 -15.37 5.05
N ASP A 83 9.07 -14.11 5.33
CA ASP A 83 9.00 -13.57 6.70
C ASP A 83 7.56 -13.29 7.16
N GLY A 84 6.58 -13.43 6.25
CA GLY A 84 5.18 -13.07 6.49
C GLY A 84 4.92 -11.57 6.31
N VAL A 85 3.63 -11.20 6.35
CA VAL A 85 3.20 -9.79 6.22
C VAL A 85 3.25 -9.12 7.59
N PRO A 86 4.10 -8.09 7.79
CA PRO A 86 4.26 -7.44 9.09
C PRO A 86 3.04 -6.56 9.40
N LYS A 87 2.20 -7.01 10.33
CA LYS A 87 1.03 -6.26 10.80
C LYS A 87 1.44 -5.14 11.74
N LYS A 88 0.75 -4.01 11.68
CA LYS A 88 0.93 -2.93 12.66
C LYS A 88 0.49 -3.39 14.05
N LYS A 89 1.19 -2.90 15.08
CA LYS A 89 0.85 -3.19 16.48
C LYS A 89 -0.58 -2.74 16.80
N GLY A 90 -1.36 -3.61 17.45
CA GLY A 90 -2.75 -3.35 17.82
C GLY A 90 -3.77 -3.57 16.69
N LEU A 91 -3.32 -3.93 15.47
CA LEU A 91 -4.24 -4.15 14.35
C LEU A 91 -5.26 -5.26 14.66
N MET A 92 -4.79 -6.40 15.17
CA MET A 92 -5.69 -7.52 15.45
C MET A 92 -6.70 -7.19 16.54
N ASP A 93 -6.29 -6.47 17.58
CA ASP A 93 -7.19 -6.02 18.66
C ASP A 93 -8.27 -5.11 18.11
N LEU A 94 -7.89 -4.18 17.20
CA LEU A 94 -8.84 -3.28 16.55
C LEU A 94 -9.81 -4.04 15.63
N LEU A 95 -9.32 -4.96 14.80
CA LEU A 95 -10.19 -5.75 13.92
C LEU A 95 -11.19 -6.59 14.71
N SER A 96 -10.74 -7.26 15.76
CA SER A 96 -11.61 -8.03 16.66
C SER A 96 -12.66 -7.15 17.35
N TYR A 97 -12.28 -5.94 17.77
CA TYR A 97 -13.22 -4.98 18.34
C TYR A 97 -14.30 -4.55 17.32
N LEU A 98 -13.89 -4.25 16.08
CA LEU A 98 -14.84 -3.86 15.02
C LEU A 98 -15.82 -4.98 14.71
N GLU A 99 -15.34 -6.23 14.69
CA GLU A 99 -16.16 -7.42 14.47
C GLU A 99 -17.17 -7.60 15.61
N GLU A 100 -16.71 -7.52 16.88
CA GLU A 100 -17.59 -7.60 18.08
C GLU A 100 -18.69 -6.53 18.04
N LYS A 101 -18.34 -5.29 17.66
CA LYS A 101 -19.27 -4.18 17.57
C LYS A 101 -20.09 -4.16 16.27
N LYS A 102 -19.86 -5.12 15.37
CA LYS A 102 -20.50 -5.20 14.03
C LYS A 102 -20.33 -3.92 13.22
N ILE A 103 -19.18 -3.27 13.34
CA ILE A 103 -18.80 -2.09 12.56
C ILE A 103 -18.07 -2.59 11.30
N PRO A 104 -18.64 -2.40 10.10
CA PRO A 104 -18.02 -2.87 8.88
C PRO A 104 -16.70 -2.11 8.59
N ALA A 105 -15.72 -2.85 8.11
CA ALA A 105 -14.43 -2.31 7.69
C ALA A 105 -14.21 -2.50 6.20
N ALA A 106 -13.51 -1.55 5.57
CA ALA A 106 -13.05 -1.65 4.19
C ALA A 106 -11.57 -1.29 4.07
N VAL A 107 -10.94 -1.78 3.02
CA VAL A 107 -9.58 -1.36 2.62
C VAL A 107 -9.65 -0.46 1.40
N ALA A 108 -8.98 0.70 1.45
CA ALA A 108 -8.84 1.64 0.34
C ALA A 108 -7.35 1.91 0.12
N THR A 109 -6.73 1.27 -0.86
CA THR A 109 -5.29 1.32 -1.11
C THR A 109 -4.94 1.85 -2.50
N SER A 110 -3.85 2.60 -2.62
CA SER A 110 -3.26 2.98 -3.91
C SER A 110 -2.54 1.81 -4.62
N THR A 111 -2.36 0.70 -3.95
CA THR A 111 -1.75 -0.51 -4.49
C THR A 111 -2.66 -1.12 -5.57
N ARG A 112 -2.05 -1.68 -6.63
CA ARG A 112 -2.78 -2.38 -7.69
C ARG A 112 -3.47 -3.62 -7.13
N GLN A 113 -4.64 -3.95 -7.66
CA GLN A 113 -5.48 -5.06 -7.22
C GLN A 113 -4.69 -6.37 -7.15
N SER A 114 -3.98 -6.74 -8.21
CA SER A 114 -3.25 -8.01 -8.29
C SER A 114 -2.21 -8.21 -7.18
N ARG A 115 -1.58 -7.12 -6.69
CA ARG A 115 -0.64 -7.15 -5.58
C ARG A 115 -1.36 -7.05 -4.23
N GLY A 116 -2.33 -6.16 -4.12
CA GLY A 116 -3.09 -5.94 -2.89
C GLY A 116 -3.80 -7.20 -2.41
N GLU A 117 -4.45 -7.92 -3.32
CA GLU A 117 -5.12 -9.20 -3.02
C GLU A 117 -4.14 -10.24 -2.48
N LYS A 118 -2.96 -10.38 -3.12
CA LYS A 118 -1.94 -11.33 -2.65
C LYS A 118 -1.44 -10.98 -1.24
N VAL A 119 -1.15 -9.70 -0.98
CA VAL A 119 -0.68 -9.26 0.35
C VAL A 119 -1.75 -9.49 1.41
N LEU A 120 -3.01 -9.14 1.12
CA LEU A 120 -4.13 -9.36 2.04
C LEU A 120 -4.36 -10.85 2.31
N GLN A 121 -4.31 -11.70 1.29
CA GLN A 121 -4.41 -13.14 1.44
C GLN A 121 -3.27 -13.70 2.30
N MET A 122 -2.02 -13.31 2.02
CA MET A 122 -0.85 -13.74 2.79
C MET A 122 -0.91 -13.25 4.25
N SER A 123 -1.55 -12.11 4.52
CA SER A 123 -1.67 -11.55 5.86
C SER A 123 -2.65 -12.31 6.76
N GLY A 124 -3.58 -13.08 6.18
CA GLY A 124 -4.62 -13.82 6.92
C GLY A 124 -5.65 -12.93 7.61
N ILE A 125 -5.84 -11.68 7.15
CA ILE A 125 -6.85 -10.76 7.74
C ILE A 125 -7.92 -10.31 6.74
N ALA A 126 -7.93 -10.86 5.53
CA ALA A 126 -8.88 -10.43 4.50
C ALA A 126 -10.35 -10.61 4.95
N GLU A 127 -10.64 -11.61 5.75
CA GLU A 127 -11.97 -11.95 6.26
C GLU A 127 -12.60 -10.88 7.16
N TYR A 128 -11.78 -10.01 7.78
CA TYR A 128 -12.27 -8.89 8.61
C TYR A 128 -12.84 -7.73 7.81
N PHE A 129 -12.66 -7.71 6.49
CA PHE A 129 -13.06 -6.59 5.64
C PHE A 129 -14.22 -6.96 4.74
N ALA A 130 -15.26 -6.11 4.76
CA ALA A 130 -16.43 -6.28 3.91
C ALA A 130 -16.19 -5.82 2.46
N ALA A 131 -15.18 -4.98 2.20
CA ALA A 131 -14.88 -4.47 0.87
C ALA A 131 -13.40 -4.07 0.70
N PHE A 132 -12.95 -4.14 -0.57
CA PHE A 132 -11.60 -3.74 -0.98
C PHE A 132 -11.70 -2.82 -2.20
N VAL A 133 -11.01 -1.69 -2.15
CA VAL A 133 -10.93 -0.72 -3.25
C VAL A 133 -9.46 -0.46 -3.57
N TYR A 134 -9.06 -0.76 -4.80
CA TYR A 134 -7.68 -0.70 -5.27
C TYR A 134 -7.43 0.50 -6.18
N GLY A 135 -6.19 1.00 -6.20
CA GLY A 135 -5.83 2.22 -6.90
C GLY A 135 -6.03 2.16 -8.42
N ASP A 136 -5.75 1.01 -9.03
CA ASP A 136 -5.90 0.80 -10.48
C ASP A 136 -7.36 0.61 -10.94
N THR A 137 -8.29 0.44 -10.02
CA THR A 137 -9.74 0.38 -10.30
C THR A 137 -10.40 1.76 -10.19
N GLN A 138 -9.65 2.81 -9.85
CA GLN A 138 -10.17 4.16 -9.61
C GLN A 138 -9.84 5.10 -10.77
N LYS A 139 -10.78 6.04 -11.05
CA LYS A 139 -10.57 7.11 -12.04
C LYS A 139 -9.61 8.20 -11.53
N ALA A 140 -9.53 8.36 -10.21
CA ALA A 140 -8.69 9.35 -9.56
C ALA A 140 -7.86 8.72 -8.43
N SER A 141 -6.62 9.14 -8.31
CA SER A 141 -5.69 8.67 -7.28
C SER A 141 -5.71 9.57 -6.03
N LYS A 142 -5.28 9.03 -4.89
CA LYS A 142 -4.97 9.84 -3.71
C LYS A 142 -4.03 11.00 -4.09
N PRO A 143 -4.24 12.23 -3.59
CA PRO A 143 -5.03 12.61 -2.42
C PRO A 143 -6.52 12.88 -2.70
N LYS A 144 -7.05 12.63 -3.90
CA LYS A 144 -8.49 12.77 -4.15
C LYS A 144 -9.28 11.76 -3.30
N PRO A 145 -10.46 12.14 -2.80
CA PRO A 145 -11.23 11.34 -1.85
C PRO A 145 -11.99 10.17 -2.49
N ASP A 146 -12.01 10.05 -3.81
CA ASP A 146 -12.83 9.12 -4.57
C ASP A 146 -12.73 7.68 -4.06
N ILE A 147 -11.51 7.21 -3.80
CA ILE A 147 -11.25 5.85 -3.33
C ILE A 147 -11.93 5.58 -1.96
N PHE A 148 -11.94 6.59 -1.06
CA PHE A 148 -12.58 6.49 0.24
C PHE A 148 -14.11 6.55 0.13
N TRP A 149 -14.65 7.38 -0.76
CA TRP A 149 -16.09 7.43 -1.04
C TRP A 149 -16.58 6.10 -1.61
N ASN A 150 -15.83 5.50 -2.52
CA ASN A 150 -16.16 4.20 -3.09
C ASN A 150 -16.10 3.10 -2.04
N ALA A 151 -15.12 3.14 -1.12
CA ALA A 151 -15.03 2.20 -0.01
C ALA A 151 -16.21 2.35 0.98
N ALA A 152 -16.56 3.59 1.35
CA ALA A 152 -17.73 3.85 2.20
C ALA A 152 -19.03 3.31 1.57
N LYS A 153 -19.23 3.59 0.28
CA LYS A 153 -20.37 3.07 -0.48
C LYS A 153 -20.41 1.55 -0.49
N ALA A 154 -19.24 0.90 -0.68
CA ALA A 154 -19.15 -0.55 -0.74
C ALA A 154 -19.52 -1.25 0.57
N ILE A 155 -19.34 -0.58 1.72
CA ILE A 155 -19.77 -1.07 3.04
C ILE A 155 -21.12 -0.51 3.49
N GLY A 156 -21.83 0.22 2.63
CA GLY A 156 -23.16 0.76 2.91
C GLY A 156 -23.19 1.92 3.92
N CYS A 157 -22.11 2.68 4.05
CA CYS A 157 -21.99 3.79 5.00
C CYS A 157 -21.92 5.15 4.29
N ASP A 158 -22.45 6.19 4.96
CA ASP A 158 -22.18 7.58 4.55
C ASP A 158 -20.69 7.89 4.83
N PRO A 159 -19.95 8.47 3.89
CA PRO A 159 -18.55 8.88 4.12
C PRO A 159 -18.34 9.76 5.36
N LYS A 160 -19.34 10.54 5.75
CA LYS A 160 -19.32 11.38 6.96
C LYS A 160 -19.43 10.59 8.27
N GLU A 161 -19.85 9.34 8.19
CA GLU A 161 -19.98 8.42 9.33
C GLU A 161 -18.82 7.38 9.35
N CYS A 162 -17.86 7.51 8.44
CA CYS A 162 -16.68 6.66 8.38
C CYS A 162 -15.46 7.34 9.03
N LEU A 163 -14.62 6.51 9.65
CA LEU A 163 -13.26 6.85 10.09
C LEU A 163 -12.27 6.31 9.06
#